data_04409a84f507332f49582203a4ac6fb8
#
_entry.id   04409a84f507332f49582203a4ac6fb8
#
_cell.length_a   1.000
_cell.length_b   1.000
_cell.length_c   1.000
_cell.angle_alpha   90.00
_cell.angle_beta   90.00
_cell.angle_gamma   90.00
#
_symmetry.space_group_name_H-M   'P 1'
#
loop_
_entity.id
_entity.type
_entity.pdbx_description
1 polymer ?
#
loop_
_entity_poly.entity_id
_entity_poly.type
_entity_poly.pdbx_seq_one_letter_code
_entity_poly.pdbx_strand_id
1 'polypeptide(L)'
;PKSFQKNPIPGTKFTIAISSAKGGVGKSTFATNLALALKKVGCKVGLLDADIYGPSLPKLFSINEKPESDGQTLKPIIKYDIQCMSIGFLTDEQTPMIWRGPMVTSAIKTFTQKVAWKDLDFIIVDMPPGTGDTQLTFAQEIKIDGAIIVSTPQEVALLDVKRGIRMFD
;
A
#
# COMPACT_ATOMS: atom_id res chain seq x y z
N PRO A 1 21.88 11.44 15.83
CA PRO A 1 21.11 10.66 14.84
C PRO A 1 19.70 11.16 14.89
N LYS A 2 19.19 11.75 13.78
CA LYS A 2 17.76 12.11 13.69
C LYS A 2 17.01 10.80 13.70
N SER A 3 16.29 10.51 14.77
CA SER A 3 15.28 9.45 14.76
C SER A 3 14.26 9.83 13.68
N PHE A 4 14.23 9.08 12.59
CA PHE A 4 13.17 9.23 11.59
C PHE A 4 11.87 8.86 12.29
N GLN A 5 11.06 9.85 12.60
CA GLN A 5 9.78 9.66 13.22
C GLN A 5 8.84 9.15 12.13
N LYS A 6 8.64 7.84 12.08
CA LYS A 6 7.71 7.20 11.13
C LYS A 6 6.31 7.73 11.35
N ASN A 7 5.63 8.09 10.28
CA ASN A 7 4.29 8.65 10.34
C ASN A 7 3.25 7.52 10.41
N PRO A 8 2.42 7.48 11.47
CA PRO A 8 1.29 6.56 11.49
C PRO A 8 0.26 6.99 10.44
N ILE A 9 -0.51 6.04 9.93
CA ILE A 9 -1.68 6.34 9.11
C ILE A 9 -2.84 6.63 10.07
N PRO A 10 -3.38 7.88 10.11
CA PRO A 10 -4.46 8.23 11.01
C PRO A 10 -5.72 7.40 10.72
N GLY A 11 -6.52 7.12 11.75
CA GLY A 11 -7.77 6.38 11.62
C GLY A 11 -7.62 4.86 11.51
N THR A 12 -6.41 4.32 11.72
CA THR A 12 -6.18 2.87 11.78
C THR A 12 -5.43 2.47 13.05
N LYS A 13 -5.73 1.28 13.58
CA LYS A 13 -5.02 0.70 14.72
C LYS A 13 -3.70 0.07 14.29
N PHE A 14 -3.71 -0.73 13.25
CA PHE A 14 -2.56 -1.48 12.76
C PHE A 14 -2.37 -1.33 11.25
N THR A 15 -1.13 -1.17 10.85
CA THR A 15 -0.71 -1.09 9.44
C THR A 15 0.11 -2.32 9.09
N ILE A 16 -0.36 -3.09 8.12
CA ILE A 16 0.29 -4.31 7.63
C ILE A 16 0.74 -4.09 6.19
N ALA A 17 2.03 -4.15 5.95
CA ALA A 17 2.60 -4.06 4.60
C ALA A 17 2.66 -5.43 3.93
N ILE A 18 2.23 -5.47 2.67
CA ILE A 18 2.41 -6.64 1.81
C ILE A 18 3.47 -6.28 0.78
N SER A 19 4.56 -6.99 0.80
CA SER A 19 5.73 -6.73 -0.03
C SER A 19 6.15 -7.97 -0.80
N SER A 20 6.91 -7.77 -1.85
CA SER A 20 7.60 -8.84 -2.59
C SER A 20 8.93 -8.34 -3.11
N ALA A 21 9.92 -9.20 -3.18
CA ALA A 21 11.22 -8.86 -3.75
C ALA A 21 11.17 -8.74 -5.28
N LYS A 22 10.18 -9.38 -5.92
CA LYS A 22 9.95 -9.36 -7.37
C LYS A 22 8.50 -9.07 -7.69
N GLY A 23 8.25 -8.51 -8.88
CA GLY A 23 6.92 -8.41 -9.45
C GLY A 23 6.38 -9.74 -9.95
N GLY A 24 5.05 -9.84 -10.10
CA GLY A 24 4.39 -10.99 -10.70
C GLY A 24 4.32 -12.25 -9.83
N VAL A 25 4.55 -12.16 -8.52
CA VAL A 25 4.49 -13.31 -7.59
C VAL A 25 3.14 -13.47 -6.88
N GLY A 26 2.15 -12.64 -7.22
CA GLY A 26 0.81 -12.70 -6.61
C GLY A 26 0.63 -11.79 -5.39
N LYS A 27 1.50 -10.82 -5.17
CA LYS A 27 1.47 -9.88 -4.03
C LYS A 27 0.12 -9.14 -3.92
N SER A 28 -0.33 -8.51 -4.98
CA SER A 28 -1.56 -7.71 -4.98
C SER A 28 -2.81 -8.58 -4.82
N THR A 29 -2.83 -9.76 -5.42
CA THR A 29 -3.89 -10.75 -5.21
C THR A 29 -3.93 -11.20 -3.76
N PHE A 30 -2.78 -11.45 -3.15
CA PHE A 30 -2.69 -11.80 -1.73
C PHE A 30 -3.20 -10.66 -0.84
N ALA A 31 -2.74 -9.42 -1.06
CA ALA A 31 -3.17 -8.25 -0.29
C ALA A 31 -4.70 -8.06 -0.35
N THR A 32 -5.28 -8.16 -1.52
CA THR A 32 -6.72 -8.05 -1.75
C THR A 32 -7.50 -9.15 -1.02
N ASN A 33 -7.06 -10.39 -1.13
CA ASN A 33 -7.70 -11.53 -0.46
C ASN A 33 -7.54 -11.47 1.06
N LEU A 34 -6.41 -11.00 1.58
CA LEU A 34 -6.21 -10.79 3.00
C LEU A 34 -7.20 -9.75 3.54
N ALA A 35 -7.36 -8.63 2.85
CA ALA A 35 -8.32 -7.59 3.23
C ALA A 35 -9.75 -8.14 3.28
N LEU A 36 -10.17 -8.90 2.26
CA LEU A 36 -11.48 -9.56 2.21
C LEU A 36 -11.66 -10.59 3.34
N ALA A 37 -10.63 -11.38 3.64
CA ALA A 37 -10.66 -12.37 4.71
C ALA A 37 -10.79 -11.72 6.09
N LEU A 38 -10.02 -10.65 6.36
CA LEU A 38 -10.13 -9.89 7.60
C LEU A 38 -11.51 -9.25 7.76
N LYS A 39 -12.09 -8.73 6.68
CA LYS A 39 -13.45 -8.22 6.68
C LYS A 39 -14.47 -9.31 7.00
N LYS A 40 -14.31 -10.49 6.43
CA LYS A 40 -15.21 -11.63 6.66
C LYS A 40 -15.22 -12.08 8.13
N VAL A 41 -14.11 -11.95 8.85
CA VAL A 41 -14.04 -12.28 10.29
C VAL A 41 -14.43 -11.09 11.19
N GLY A 42 -14.96 -10.02 10.64
CA GLY A 42 -15.54 -8.91 11.41
C GLY A 42 -14.61 -7.73 11.68
N CYS A 43 -13.41 -7.70 11.09
CA CYS A 43 -12.52 -6.54 11.21
C CYS A 43 -12.98 -5.39 10.31
N LYS A 44 -12.70 -4.16 10.75
CA LYS A 44 -12.82 -2.96 9.92
C LYS A 44 -11.52 -2.76 9.16
N VAL A 45 -11.57 -2.81 7.84
CA VAL A 45 -10.37 -2.94 6.99
C VAL A 45 -10.31 -1.82 5.96
N GLY A 46 -9.11 -1.25 5.81
CA GLY A 46 -8.70 -0.43 4.67
C GLY A 46 -7.72 -1.18 3.78
N LEU A 47 -7.74 -0.87 2.51
CA LEU A 47 -6.81 -1.39 1.50
C LEU A 47 -6.21 -0.22 0.72
N LEU A 48 -4.91 -0.04 0.86
CA LEU A 48 -4.13 0.97 0.15
C LEU A 48 -3.25 0.29 -0.89
N ASP A 49 -3.53 0.56 -2.16
CA ASP A 49 -2.67 0.18 -3.27
C ASP A 49 -1.62 1.26 -3.51
N ALA A 50 -0.42 1.01 -3.01
CA ALA A 50 0.74 1.89 -3.15
C ALA A 50 1.72 1.42 -4.23
N ASP A 51 1.34 0.45 -5.06
CA ASP A 51 2.17 -0.05 -6.15
C ASP A 51 2.21 0.95 -7.32
N ILE A 52 3.21 1.81 -7.29
CA ILE A 52 3.42 2.85 -8.31
C ILE A 52 3.80 2.31 -9.69
N TYR A 53 4.27 1.06 -9.77
CA TYR A 53 4.69 0.43 -11.03
C TYR A 53 3.55 -0.30 -11.74
N GLY A 54 2.48 -0.61 -11.04
CA GLY A 54 1.34 -1.30 -11.62
C GLY A 54 0.17 -1.35 -10.63
N PRO A 55 -0.56 -0.23 -10.44
CA PRO A 55 -1.69 -0.21 -9.54
C PRO A 55 -2.74 -1.21 -10.02
N SER A 56 -3.15 -2.13 -9.15
CA SER A 56 -4.01 -3.26 -9.49
C SER A 56 -5.37 -3.22 -8.82
N LEU A 57 -5.52 -2.49 -7.71
CA LEU A 57 -6.77 -2.45 -6.96
C LEU A 57 -7.97 -1.98 -7.80
N PRO A 58 -7.87 -0.95 -8.66
CA PRO A 58 -9.00 -0.54 -9.48
C PRO A 58 -9.52 -1.68 -10.37
N LYS A 59 -8.63 -2.48 -10.94
CA LYS A 59 -9.00 -3.63 -11.76
C LYS A 59 -9.54 -4.80 -10.92
N LEU A 60 -8.85 -5.15 -9.82
CA LEU A 60 -9.23 -6.28 -8.97
C LEU A 60 -10.61 -6.08 -8.32
N PHE A 61 -10.94 -4.84 -7.93
CA PHE A 61 -12.23 -4.51 -7.31
C PHE A 61 -13.24 -3.90 -8.28
N SER A 62 -12.91 -3.79 -9.57
CA SER A 62 -13.79 -3.16 -10.59
C SER A 62 -14.24 -1.75 -10.16
N ILE A 63 -13.30 -0.93 -9.69
CA ILE A 63 -13.55 0.45 -9.29
C ILE A 63 -13.23 1.36 -10.46
N ASN A 64 -14.26 2.05 -11.00
CA ASN A 64 -14.13 2.96 -12.14
C ASN A 64 -14.29 4.43 -11.74
N GLU A 65 -14.66 4.70 -10.49
CA GLU A 65 -14.82 6.04 -9.94
C GLU A 65 -13.51 6.57 -9.36
N LYS A 66 -13.40 7.90 -9.30
CA LYS A 66 -12.32 8.57 -8.58
C LYS A 66 -12.79 8.96 -7.18
N PRO A 67 -11.86 9.03 -6.17
CA PRO A 67 -12.20 9.49 -4.83
C PRO A 67 -12.75 10.92 -4.86
N GLU A 68 -13.78 11.17 -4.06
CA GLU A 68 -14.25 12.52 -3.81
C GLU A 68 -13.23 13.30 -2.99
N SER A 69 -13.08 14.59 -3.28
CA SER A 69 -12.21 15.51 -2.55
C SER A 69 -13.00 16.76 -2.15
N ASP A 70 -12.76 17.22 -0.92
CA ASP A 70 -13.22 18.54 -0.46
C ASP A 70 -12.17 19.65 -0.66
N GLY A 71 -11.08 19.34 -1.38
CA GLY A 71 -9.93 20.22 -1.61
C GLY A 71 -8.83 20.06 -0.55
N GLN A 72 -9.10 19.45 0.58
CA GLN A 72 -8.13 19.16 1.63
C GLN A 72 -7.95 17.67 1.89
N THR A 73 -9.05 16.93 1.87
CA THR A 73 -9.06 15.48 2.12
C THR A 73 -9.65 14.71 0.95
N LEU A 74 -9.20 13.46 0.81
CA LEU A 74 -9.73 12.47 -0.11
C LEU A 74 -10.56 11.46 0.68
N LYS A 75 -11.78 11.19 0.22
CA LYS A 75 -12.62 10.14 0.80
C LYS A 75 -12.25 8.79 0.20
N PRO A 76 -11.95 7.76 1.02
CA PRO A 76 -11.76 6.42 0.50
C PRO A 76 -13.01 5.93 -0.25
N ILE A 77 -12.80 5.17 -1.31
CA ILE A 77 -13.88 4.50 -2.02
C ILE A 77 -14.27 3.25 -1.23
N ILE A 78 -15.55 3.09 -0.95
CA ILE A 78 -16.06 1.92 -0.24
C ILE A 78 -16.43 0.84 -1.26
N LYS A 79 -15.76 -0.29 -1.20
CA LYS A 79 -16.05 -1.47 -2.03
C LYS A 79 -15.96 -2.73 -1.18
N TYR A 80 -16.97 -3.60 -1.28
CA TYR A 80 -17.08 -4.80 -0.43
C TYR A 80 -16.94 -4.48 1.07
N ASP A 81 -17.45 -3.30 1.46
CA ASP A 81 -17.35 -2.77 2.83
C ASP A 81 -15.90 -2.59 3.34
N ILE A 82 -14.97 -2.35 2.42
CA ILE A 82 -13.57 -2.03 2.64
C ILE A 82 -13.32 -0.61 2.17
N GLN A 83 -12.59 0.18 2.97
CA GLN A 83 -12.14 1.51 2.57
C GLN A 83 -10.93 1.37 1.64
N CYS A 84 -11.08 1.80 0.40
CA CYS A 84 -10.10 1.61 -0.66
C CYS A 84 -9.49 2.93 -1.10
N MET A 85 -8.17 2.92 -1.29
CA MET A 85 -7.42 3.98 -1.96
C MET A 85 -6.32 3.36 -2.82
N SER A 86 -6.06 3.95 -3.97
CA SER A 86 -5.01 3.50 -4.88
C SER A 86 -4.25 4.68 -5.45
N ILE A 87 -2.95 4.49 -5.64
CA ILE A 87 -2.13 5.42 -6.42
C ILE A 87 -2.69 5.59 -7.84
N GLY A 88 -3.36 4.56 -8.37
CA GLY A 88 -4.02 4.60 -9.68
C GLY A 88 -5.17 5.60 -9.75
N PHE A 89 -5.78 5.99 -8.63
CA PHE A 89 -6.79 7.04 -8.60
C PHE A 89 -6.22 8.46 -8.70
N LEU A 90 -4.93 8.62 -8.40
CA LEU A 90 -4.22 9.90 -8.40
C LEU A 90 -3.48 10.16 -9.70
N THR A 91 -3.45 9.20 -10.60
CA THR A 91 -2.73 9.26 -11.88
C THR A 91 -3.71 9.15 -13.03
N ASP A 92 -3.43 9.84 -14.12
CA ASP A 92 -4.18 9.65 -15.37
C ASP A 92 -3.60 8.46 -16.14
N GLU A 93 -4.46 7.51 -16.51
CA GLU A 93 -4.07 6.30 -17.26
C GLU A 93 -3.38 6.60 -18.60
N GLN A 94 -3.58 7.81 -19.14
CA GLN A 94 -3.08 8.20 -20.46
C GLN A 94 -1.67 8.83 -20.43
N THR A 95 -1.14 9.18 -19.27
CA THR A 95 0.16 9.82 -19.15
C THR A 95 1.14 8.89 -18.44
N PRO A 96 2.16 8.35 -19.14
CA PRO A 96 3.20 7.59 -18.49
C PRO A 96 3.90 8.45 -17.43
N MET A 97 3.83 8.07 -16.16
CA MET A 97 4.52 8.78 -15.08
C MET A 97 5.86 8.13 -14.79
N ILE A 98 6.91 8.97 -14.75
CA ILE A 98 8.20 8.56 -14.21
C ILE A 98 8.21 8.93 -12.74
N TRP A 99 8.19 7.90 -11.88
CA TRP A 99 8.25 8.08 -10.43
C TRP A 99 9.66 8.45 -9.97
N ARG A 100 9.81 9.69 -9.52
CA ARG A 100 11.04 10.19 -8.89
C ARG A 100 10.84 10.30 -7.38
N GLY A 101 11.92 10.31 -6.60
CA GLY A 101 11.88 10.36 -5.14
C GLY A 101 10.92 11.39 -4.54
N PRO A 102 10.91 12.67 -4.98
CA PRO A 102 9.98 13.68 -4.48
C PRO A 102 8.49 13.33 -4.74
N MET A 103 8.18 12.67 -5.85
CA MET A 103 6.81 12.24 -6.18
C MET A 103 6.37 11.09 -5.28
N VAL A 104 7.25 10.14 -5.01
CA VAL A 104 7.00 9.03 -4.07
C VAL A 104 6.70 9.59 -2.68
N THR A 105 7.52 10.49 -2.18
CA THR A 105 7.32 11.14 -0.87
C THR A 105 6.00 11.92 -0.84
N SER A 106 5.64 12.63 -1.92
CA SER A 106 4.37 13.34 -2.02
C SER A 106 3.17 12.39 -1.98
N ALA A 107 3.24 11.26 -2.69
CA ALA A 107 2.20 10.23 -2.67
C ALA A 107 2.02 9.64 -1.26
N ILE A 108 3.12 9.33 -0.57
CA ILE A 108 3.09 8.83 0.81
C ILE A 108 2.41 9.84 1.74
N LYS A 109 2.76 11.13 1.64
CA LYS A 109 2.11 12.19 2.41
C LYS A 109 0.61 12.28 2.13
N THR A 110 0.21 12.14 0.87
CA THR A 110 -1.20 12.11 0.51
C THR A 110 -1.92 10.97 1.20
N PHE A 111 -1.39 9.76 1.15
CA PHE A 111 -2.03 8.58 1.75
C PHE A 111 -2.06 8.60 3.27
N THR A 112 -1.05 9.19 3.91
CA THR A 112 -0.94 9.25 5.38
C THR A 112 -1.63 10.47 5.98
N GLN A 113 -1.75 11.59 5.25
CA GLN A 113 -2.20 12.86 5.81
C GLN A 113 -3.49 13.39 5.18
N LYS A 114 -3.80 13.00 3.94
CA LYS A 114 -4.93 13.58 3.19
C LYS A 114 -6.08 12.61 2.93
N VAL A 115 -5.92 11.33 3.21
CA VAL A 115 -7.02 10.36 3.09
C VAL A 115 -7.75 10.25 4.41
N ALA A 116 -9.08 10.40 4.37
CA ALA A 116 -9.94 10.32 5.54
C ALA A 116 -10.26 8.85 5.91
N TRP A 117 -9.24 8.09 6.28
CA TRP A 117 -9.42 6.77 6.86
C TRP A 117 -10.20 6.86 8.17
N LYS A 118 -11.17 5.97 8.39
CA LYS A 118 -12.06 6.06 9.54
C LYS A 118 -12.25 4.72 10.24
N ASP A 119 -11.89 4.70 11.53
CA ASP A 119 -12.16 3.58 12.45
C ASP A 119 -11.70 2.21 11.93
N LEU A 120 -10.50 2.14 11.37
CA LEU A 120 -9.95 0.90 10.86
C LEU A 120 -9.25 0.09 11.97
N ASP A 121 -9.50 -1.22 12.01
CA ASP A 121 -8.70 -2.15 12.79
C ASP A 121 -7.37 -2.42 12.09
N PHE A 122 -7.42 -2.63 10.76
CA PHE A 122 -6.24 -2.84 9.93
C PHE A 122 -6.31 -2.02 8.65
N ILE A 123 -5.17 -1.50 8.24
CA ILE A 123 -4.95 -1.09 6.86
C ILE A 123 -3.91 -2.01 6.22
N ILE A 124 -4.28 -2.60 5.11
CA ILE A 124 -3.40 -3.44 4.30
C ILE A 124 -2.80 -2.56 3.23
N VAL A 125 -1.48 -2.44 3.23
CA VAL A 125 -0.73 -1.63 2.26
C VAL A 125 -0.06 -2.55 1.26
N ASP A 126 -0.55 -2.53 0.03
CA ASP A 126 0.07 -3.22 -1.11
C ASP A 126 1.26 -2.39 -1.61
N MET A 127 2.46 -2.82 -1.22
CA MET A 127 3.71 -2.11 -1.47
C MET A 127 4.16 -2.24 -2.93
N PRO A 128 4.95 -1.30 -3.45
CA PRO A 128 5.67 -1.53 -4.70
C PRO A 128 6.54 -2.78 -4.60
N PRO A 129 6.67 -3.57 -5.68
CA PRO A 129 7.54 -4.73 -5.67
C PRO A 129 9.01 -4.34 -5.65
N GLY A 130 9.87 -5.20 -5.10
CA GLY A 130 11.31 -5.03 -5.06
C GLY A 130 11.85 -4.58 -3.71
N THR A 131 13.14 -4.29 -3.66
CA THR A 131 13.91 -3.89 -2.48
C THR A 131 14.74 -2.62 -2.72
N GLY A 132 14.36 -1.82 -3.72
CA GLY A 132 15.04 -0.59 -4.11
C GLY A 132 14.63 0.63 -3.29
N ASP A 133 15.07 1.80 -3.75
CA ASP A 133 14.88 3.07 -3.02
C ASP A 133 13.42 3.45 -2.79
N THR A 134 12.55 3.15 -3.75
CA THR A 134 11.11 3.44 -3.63
C THR A 134 10.48 2.66 -2.48
N GLN A 135 10.72 1.37 -2.44
CA GLN A 135 10.21 0.47 -1.40
C GLN A 135 10.77 0.85 -0.03
N LEU A 136 12.06 1.15 0.04
CA LEU A 136 12.72 1.59 1.25
C LEU A 136 12.12 2.92 1.76
N THR A 137 11.84 3.87 0.86
CA THR A 137 11.19 5.13 1.21
C THR A 137 9.82 4.89 1.84
N PHE A 138 8.98 4.04 1.26
CA PHE A 138 7.69 3.66 1.86
C PHE A 138 7.87 3.05 3.25
N ALA A 139 8.79 2.11 3.41
CA ALA A 139 9.03 1.43 4.69
C ALA A 139 9.58 2.37 5.78
N GLN A 140 10.31 3.41 5.39
CA GLN A 140 10.89 4.39 6.33
C GLN A 140 9.91 5.50 6.71
N GLU A 141 9.05 5.92 5.81
CA GLU A 141 8.13 7.06 6.02
C GLU A 141 6.85 6.65 6.75
N ILE A 142 6.38 5.41 6.58
CA ILE A 142 5.14 4.91 7.18
C ILE A 142 5.47 4.06 8.40
N LYS A 143 4.75 4.28 9.51
CA LYS A 143 4.79 3.37 10.65
C LYS A 143 4.07 2.08 10.28
N ILE A 144 4.83 1.00 10.13
CA ILE A 144 4.35 -0.34 9.79
C ILE A 144 4.45 -1.21 11.04
N ASP A 145 3.33 -1.84 11.43
CA ASP A 145 3.25 -2.72 12.62
C ASP A 145 3.63 -4.16 12.29
N GLY A 146 3.45 -4.56 11.03
CA GLY A 146 3.83 -5.89 10.54
C GLY A 146 4.00 -5.90 9.02
N ALA A 147 4.81 -6.83 8.53
CA ALA A 147 5.04 -7.01 7.09
C ALA A 147 4.92 -8.48 6.70
N ILE A 148 4.31 -8.71 5.54
CA ILE A 148 4.21 -10.04 4.93
C ILE A 148 4.94 -9.99 3.60
N ILE A 149 5.89 -10.90 3.41
CA ILE A 149 6.67 -11.01 2.17
C ILE A 149 6.11 -12.16 1.35
N VAL A 150 5.60 -11.83 0.17
CA VAL A 150 5.11 -12.81 -0.81
C VAL A 150 6.24 -13.19 -1.76
N SER A 151 6.49 -14.47 -1.91
CA SER A 151 7.59 -15.00 -2.72
C SER A 151 7.21 -16.33 -3.37
N THR A 152 7.99 -16.71 -4.38
CA THR A 152 7.98 -18.06 -4.93
C THR A 152 9.05 -18.92 -4.24
N PRO A 153 8.95 -20.26 -4.25
CA PRO A 153 9.89 -21.15 -3.56
C PRO A 153 11.22 -21.33 -4.28
N GLN A 154 11.52 -20.57 -5.32
CA GLN A 154 12.78 -20.65 -6.06
C GLN A 154 13.94 -20.10 -5.22
N GLU A 155 15.11 -20.70 -5.33
CA GLU A 155 16.30 -20.34 -4.54
C GLU A 155 16.70 -18.87 -4.70
N VAL A 156 16.70 -18.35 -5.93
CA VAL A 156 16.98 -16.93 -6.20
C VAL A 156 15.96 -16.01 -5.53
N ALA A 157 14.69 -16.38 -5.53
CA ALA A 157 13.63 -15.63 -4.86
C ALA A 157 13.82 -15.62 -3.33
N LEU A 158 14.29 -16.71 -2.73
CA LEU A 158 14.56 -16.79 -1.29
C LEU A 158 15.71 -15.87 -0.84
N LEU A 159 16.74 -15.69 -1.68
CA LEU A 159 17.80 -14.71 -1.42
C LEU A 159 17.26 -13.28 -1.41
N ASP A 160 16.36 -12.94 -2.34
CA ASP A 160 15.71 -11.64 -2.42
C ASP A 160 14.75 -11.40 -1.24
N VAL A 161 14.07 -12.44 -0.73
CA VAL A 161 13.23 -12.38 0.47
C VAL A 161 14.01 -11.90 1.68
N LYS A 162 15.23 -12.40 1.88
CA LYS A 162 16.10 -11.97 2.99
C LYS A 162 16.40 -10.46 2.92
N ARG A 163 16.57 -9.92 1.72
CA ARG A 163 16.74 -8.46 1.52
C ARG A 163 15.45 -7.70 1.85
N GLY A 164 14.30 -8.25 1.43
CA GLY A 164 12.99 -7.67 1.73
C GLY A 164 12.71 -7.62 3.24
N ILE A 165 13.01 -8.67 3.98
CA ILE A 165 12.85 -8.70 5.44
C ILE A 165 13.68 -7.60 6.10
N ARG A 166 14.94 -7.47 5.74
CA ARG A 166 15.84 -6.45 6.31
C ARG A 166 15.38 -5.01 6.05
N MET A 167 14.53 -4.79 5.06
CA MET A 167 13.98 -3.47 4.78
C MET A 167 13.00 -3.01 5.87
N PHE A 168 12.36 -3.95 6.57
CA PHE A 168 11.39 -3.67 7.63
C PHE A 168 11.98 -3.73 9.05
N ASP A 169 13.20 -4.24 9.20
CA ASP A 169 13.96 -4.23 10.46
C ASP A 169 14.51 -2.81 10.75
#